data_2da02830a5f6de1dc52e2bfd210e31f4
#
_entry.id   2da02830a5f6de1dc52e2bfd210e31f4
#
_cell.length_a   1.000
_cell.length_b   1.000
_cell.length_c   1.000
_cell.angle_alpha   90.00
_cell.angle_beta   90.00
_cell.angle_gamma   90.00
#
_symmetry.space_group_name_H-M   'P 1'
#
loop_
_entity.id
_entity.type
_entity.pdbx_description
1 polymer ?
#
loop_
_entity_poly.entity_id
_entity_poly.type
_entity_poly.pdbx_seq_one_letter_code
_entity_poly.pdbx_strand_id
1 'polypeptide(L)'
;MQRHPSPGKLEKNLLEAAVRQGLLELNNGLIDKSGAVRKRPGLFFNQKIIQPGGIQAIYWWPARSKLVVVAGGRVYAAGSPAATLEQVSDASSVLAAGPARIVDTGRWLYICSTSGKMVYWNGTDAATYVADGAAPTNVSAVTTLNQRVIANEKGTNRFWFTRPPKLTAPGAAVEWEGYLEVDRNNEEIIGLETAGGELIAFKRDSMQAYYDDGATPYRPITGSKQKYGLISNSAFTAYENGLYFVGPDRIIRRLEARAVTDISTPEIGRALEKLGNAGEAVVFQLDKLIVFTFTADQKTFVFDPVLNAWSTFTTNYSGSQKDFFARCATTLPAAAQTNMWLLGCKDGSLNFWDAAAFSDAGNPIFFSIRTPHQLWGTSNRKHTTRLVIRTSSEPLRVADIPEVNFPPAIRCVLYNESVTLPEGVTATISGLPVGLSASQVGRVLTVSGITSSFAGSQPIVVIIRDTRGAVFTLDKVFTVNDFDIEIGVL
;
A
#
# COMPACT_ATOMS: atom_id res chain seq x y z
N MET A 1 46.62 -18.77 13.55
CA MET A 1 45.32 -19.50 13.53
C MET A 1 44.20 -18.52 13.76
N GLN A 2 43.56 -18.03 12.70
CA GLN A 2 42.35 -17.23 12.82
C GLN A 2 41.18 -18.19 13.09
N ARG A 3 40.52 -18.00 14.23
CA ARG A 3 39.31 -18.76 14.56
C ARG A 3 38.19 -18.30 13.63
N HIS A 4 37.66 -19.20 12.81
CA HIS A 4 36.45 -18.99 12.07
C HIS A 4 35.30 -18.79 13.07
N PRO A 5 34.46 -17.77 12.90
CA PRO A 5 33.27 -17.61 13.73
C PRO A 5 32.31 -18.78 13.51
N SER A 6 31.61 -19.18 14.58
CA SER A 6 30.66 -20.29 14.55
C SER A 6 29.54 -20.03 13.53
N PRO A 7 29.04 -21.06 12.83
CA PRO A 7 28.06 -20.92 11.74
C PRO A 7 26.82 -20.08 12.07
N GLY A 8 26.31 -20.16 13.28
CA GLY A 8 25.10 -19.43 13.67
C GLY A 8 25.24 -17.90 13.80
N LYS A 9 26.49 -17.37 13.87
CA LYS A 9 26.73 -15.91 13.86
C LYS A 9 26.83 -15.33 12.44
N LEU A 10 27.25 -16.16 11.47
CA LEU A 10 27.38 -15.75 10.07
C LEU A 10 26.00 -15.54 9.41
N GLU A 11 25.02 -16.36 9.76
CA GLU A 11 23.68 -16.35 9.15
C GLU A 11 22.87 -15.10 9.55
N LYS A 12 22.94 -14.70 10.81
CA LYS A 12 22.30 -13.47 11.30
C LYS A 12 22.88 -12.21 10.65
N ASN A 13 24.19 -12.20 10.41
CA ASN A 13 24.89 -11.07 9.80
C ASN A 13 24.66 -10.95 8.29
N LEU A 14 24.30 -12.01 7.57
CA LEU A 14 24.05 -11.97 6.13
C LEU A 14 22.70 -11.31 5.79
N LEU A 15 21.66 -11.60 6.55
CA LEU A 15 20.36 -10.94 6.38
C LEU A 15 20.43 -9.47 6.82
N GLU A 16 21.06 -9.18 7.97
CA GLU A 16 21.29 -7.81 8.43
C GLU A 16 22.17 -7.02 7.45
N ALA A 17 23.18 -7.63 6.85
CA ALA A 17 24.02 -7.00 5.84
C ALA A 17 23.28 -6.75 4.53
N ALA A 18 22.40 -7.65 4.09
CA ALA A 18 21.55 -7.46 2.90
C ALA A 18 20.54 -6.34 3.12
N VAL A 19 19.96 -6.25 4.31
CA VAL A 19 19.04 -5.15 4.68
C VAL A 19 19.80 -3.83 4.81
N ARG A 20 21.02 -3.83 5.36
CA ARG A 20 21.87 -2.63 5.47
C ARG A 20 22.47 -2.17 4.15
N GLN A 21 22.69 -3.09 3.19
CA GLN A 21 23.17 -2.77 1.83
C GLN A 21 22.05 -2.39 0.86
N GLY A 22 20.79 -2.42 1.32
CA GLY A 22 19.59 -2.16 0.55
C GLY A 22 19.18 -3.39 -0.29
N LEU A 23 17.92 -3.76 -0.19
CA LEU A 23 17.32 -4.71 -1.12
C LEU A 23 17.18 -4.03 -2.49
N LEU A 24 17.51 -4.74 -3.57
CA LEU A 24 17.26 -4.24 -4.93
C LEU A 24 15.76 -4.20 -5.24
N GLU A 25 14.99 -5.15 -4.67
CA GLU A 25 13.56 -5.23 -4.86
C GLU A 25 12.93 -6.00 -3.69
N LEU A 26 11.85 -5.46 -3.16
CA LEU A 26 10.99 -6.11 -2.19
C LEU A 26 9.54 -5.93 -2.65
N ASN A 27 8.94 -6.98 -3.19
CA ASN A 27 7.56 -6.95 -3.66
C ASN A 27 6.65 -7.68 -2.69
N ASN A 28 5.56 -7.01 -2.28
CA ASN A 28 4.57 -7.51 -1.32
C ASN A 28 5.18 -7.98 0.01
N GLY A 29 6.29 -7.34 0.41
CA GLY A 29 7.00 -7.65 1.65
C GLY A 29 7.14 -6.43 2.54
N LEU A 30 7.29 -6.68 3.82
CA LEU A 30 7.58 -5.70 4.87
C LEU A 30 8.80 -6.14 5.65
N ILE A 31 9.60 -5.17 6.06
CA ILE A 31 10.74 -5.39 6.95
C ILE A 31 10.28 -5.09 8.37
N ASP A 32 10.59 -5.93 9.32
CA ASP A 32 10.33 -5.68 10.73
C ASP A 32 11.52 -5.00 11.43
N LYS A 33 11.33 -4.62 12.70
CA LYS A 33 12.40 -3.99 13.51
C LYS A 33 13.62 -4.89 13.74
N SER A 34 13.47 -6.20 13.58
CA SER A 34 14.58 -7.16 13.68
C SER A 34 15.35 -7.31 12.37
N GLY A 35 14.89 -6.68 11.30
CA GLY A 35 15.42 -6.83 9.95
C GLY A 35 14.90 -8.06 9.21
N ALA A 36 13.98 -8.82 9.80
CA ALA A 36 13.34 -9.94 9.11
C ALA A 36 12.35 -9.43 8.05
N VAL A 37 12.32 -10.10 6.92
CA VAL A 37 11.38 -9.80 5.84
C VAL A 37 10.20 -10.75 5.91
N ARG A 38 9.01 -10.19 5.91
CA ARG A 38 7.76 -10.96 5.92
C ARG A 38 6.83 -10.51 4.81
N LYS A 39 6.01 -11.41 4.34
CA LYS A 39 4.91 -11.10 3.41
C LYS A 39 3.97 -10.08 4.07
N ARG A 40 3.48 -9.11 3.29
CA ARG A 40 2.49 -8.16 3.79
C ARG A 40 1.18 -8.83 4.17
N PRO A 41 0.39 -8.25 5.08
CA PRO A 41 -0.98 -8.64 5.32
C PRO A 41 -1.82 -8.68 4.02
N GLY A 42 -2.83 -9.51 4.00
CA GLY A 42 -3.77 -9.56 2.89
C GLY A 42 -4.98 -8.67 3.09
N LEU A 43 -5.91 -8.77 2.16
CA LEU A 43 -7.17 -8.05 2.17
C LEU A 43 -8.31 -9.04 2.39
N PHE A 44 -9.03 -8.85 3.49
CA PHE A 44 -10.25 -9.62 3.77
C PHE A 44 -11.47 -8.84 3.28
N PHE A 45 -12.24 -9.44 2.37
CA PHE A 45 -13.42 -8.80 1.77
C PHE A 45 -14.48 -8.48 2.82
N ASN A 46 -14.98 -7.26 2.82
CA ASN A 46 -16.09 -6.82 3.66
C ASN A 46 -17.39 -6.66 2.83
N GLN A 47 -17.44 -5.68 1.96
CA GLN A 47 -18.60 -5.39 1.11
C GLN A 47 -18.19 -4.66 -0.18
N LYS A 48 -19.13 -4.51 -1.11
CA LYS A 48 -18.87 -3.88 -2.41
C LYS A 48 -19.98 -2.92 -2.80
N ILE A 49 -19.58 -1.72 -3.27
CA ILE A 49 -20.47 -0.76 -3.91
C ILE A 49 -20.21 -0.81 -5.42
N ILE A 50 -21.19 -1.19 -6.19
CA ILE A 50 -21.06 -1.25 -7.65
C ILE A 50 -21.35 0.14 -8.23
N GLN A 51 -20.28 0.95 -8.33
CA GLN A 51 -20.33 2.27 -8.96
C GLN A 51 -19.11 2.48 -9.86
N PRO A 52 -19.25 3.25 -10.95
CA PRO A 52 -18.11 3.59 -11.80
C PRO A 52 -17.00 4.31 -11.02
N GLY A 53 -15.73 3.94 -11.32
CA GLY A 53 -14.56 4.61 -10.71
C GLY A 53 -14.14 4.06 -9.34
N GLY A 54 -14.88 3.08 -8.79
CA GLY A 54 -14.53 2.47 -7.51
C GLY A 54 -14.75 3.40 -6.30
N ILE A 55 -14.03 3.11 -5.21
CA ILE A 55 -14.09 3.94 -4.00
C ILE A 55 -13.17 5.14 -4.17
N GLN A 56 -13.73 6.35 -4.05
CA GLN A 56 -13.02 7.62 -4.19
C GLN A 56 -12.43 8.13 -2.87
N ALA A 57 -13.16 7.91 -1.74
CA ALA A 57 -12.73 8.22 -0.38
C ALA A 57 -13.46 7.35 0.63
N ILE A 58 -12.84 7.18 1.78
CA ILE A 58 -13.44 6.48 2.93
C ILE A 58 -13.02 7.20 4.21
N TYR A 59 -13.95 7.35 5.14
CA TYR A 59 -13.71 7.98 6.42
C TYR A 59 -14.59 7.40 7.52
N TRP A 60 -13.99 7.04 8.64
CA TRP A 60 -14.75 6.76 9.84
C TRP A 60 -14.99 8.08 10.59
N TRP A 61 -16.25 8.45 10.76
CA TRP A 61 -16.65 9.67 11.47
C TRP A 61 -16.90 9.41 12.96
N PRO A 62 -15.89 9.69 13.83
CA PRO A 62 -15.99 9.33 15.25
C PRO A 62 -17.15 10.05 15.96
N ALA A 63 -17.38 11.32 15.65
CA ALA A 63 -18.42 12.15 16.29
C ALA A 63 -19.86 11.62 16.06
N ARG A 64 -20.05 10.80 15.04
CA ARG A 64 -21.37 10.22 14.68
C ARG A 64 -21.34 8.69 14.65
N SER A 65 -20.20 8.07 14.93
CA SER A 65 -20.02 6.61 14.83
C SER A 65 -20.52 6.06 13.49
N LYS A 66 -20.14 6.71 12.38
CA LYS A 66 -20.57 6.33 11.04
C LYS A 66 -19.36 6.11 10.13
N LEU A 67 -19.46 5.06 9.33
CA LEU A 67 -18.61 4.86 8.18
C LEU A 67 -19.16 5.66 7.01
N VAL A 68 -18.34 6.52 6.41
CA VAL A 68 -18.68 7.34 5.25
C VAL A 68 -17.82 6.91 4.07
N VAL A 69 -18.46 6.67 2.94
CA VAL A 69 -17.81 6.20 1.71
C VAL A 69 -18.26 7.06 0.53
N VAL A 70 -17.32 7.48 -0.29
CA VAL A 70 -17.60 8.15 -1.57
C VAL A 70 -17.30 7.19 -2.71
N ALA A 71 -18.31 6.93 -3.54
CA ALA A 71 -18.19 6.05 -4.70
C ALA A 71 -19.09 6.53 -5.84
N GLY A 72 -18.55 6.58 -7.08
CA GLY A 72 -19.29 7.08 -8.24
C GLY A 72 -19.84 8.50 -8.08
N GLY A 73 -19.13 9.35 -7.34
CA GLY A 73 -19.55 10.72 -7.01
C GLY A 73 -20.68 10.82 -5.97
N ARG A 74 -21.13 9.71 -5.41
CA ARG A 74 -22.17 9.64 -4.38
C ARG A 74 -21.60 9.39 -3.00
N VAL A 75 -22.28 9.91 -1.99
CA VAL A 75 -21.93 9.68 -0.58
C VAL A 75 -22.83 8.61 -0.01
N TYR A 76 -22.20 7.62 0.60
CA TYR A 76 -22.83 6.50 1.30
C TYR A 76 -22.44 6.51 2.76
N ALA A 77 -23.31 6.03 3.63
CA ALA A 77 -22.99 5.89 5.05
C ALA A 77 -23.59 4.63 5.66
N ALA A 78 -22.90 4.12 6.69
CA ALA A 78 -23.38 3.01 7.51
C ALA A 78 -23.06 3.28 8.98
N GLY A 79 -23.87 2.74 9.90
CA GLY A 79 -23.62 2.84 11.34
C GLY A 79 -22.49 1.94 11.84
N SER A 80 -22.06 0.98 11.03
CA SER A 80 -20.89 0.11 11.30
C SER A 80 -20.33 -0.41 9.98
N PRO A 81 -19.07 -0.90 9.96
CA PRO A 81 -18.50 -1.51 8.75
C PRO A 81 -19.25 -2.75 8.25
N ALA A 82 -19.95 -3.45 9.14
CA ALA A 82 -20.72 -4.65 8.80
C ALA A 82 -22.15 -4.31 8.33
N ALA A 83 -22.63 -3.07 8.53
CA ALA A 83 -23.96 -2.65 8.09
C ALA A 83 -23.94 -2.30 6.60
N THR A 84 -25.09 -2.48 5.95
CA THR A 84 -25.27 -2.08 4.56
C THR A 84 -25.06 -0.57 4.40
N LEU A 85 -24.28 -0.19 3.41
CA LEU A 85 -24.06 1.20 3.04
C LEU A 85 -25.26 1.74 2.30
N GLU A 86 -25.86 2.78 2.85
CA GLU A 86 -26.99 3.48 2.26
C GLU A 86 -26.52 4.78 1.61
N GLN A 87 -27.05 5.11 0.43
CA GLN A 87 -26.79 6.41 -0.20
C GLN A 87 -27.44 7.51 0.63
N VAL A 88 -26.63 8.44 1.11
CA VAL A 88 -27.10 9.61 1.89
C VAL A 88 -27.05 10.89 1.08
N SER A 89 -26.34 10.91 -0.06
CA SER A 89 -26.32 12.08 -0.93
C SER A 89 -27.64 12.24 -1.69
N ASP A 90 -28.07 13.48 -1.79
CA ASP A 90 -29.16 13.90 -2.68
C ASP A 90 -28.87 13.51 -4.13
N ALA A 91 -29.90 13.23 -4.90
CA ALA A 91 -29.77 12.83 -6.31
C ALA A 91 -29.11 13.90 -7.20
N SER A 92 -29.21 15.17 -6.85
CA SER A 92 -28.57 16.28 -7.56
C SER A 92 -27.12 16.52 -7.16
N SER A 93 -26.70 16.05 -5.97
CA SER A 93 -25.38 16.32 -5.40
C SER A 93 -24.39 15.23 -5.79
N VAL A 94 -23.77 15.38 -6.96
CA VAL A 94 -22.81 14.45 -7.53
C VAL A 94 -21.43 15.08 -7.60
N LEU A 95 -20.45 14.46 -6.94
CA LEU A 95 -19.06 14.83 -7.00
C LEU A 95 -18.42 14.38 -8.33
N ALA A 96 -17.38 15.08 -8.77
CA ALA A 96 -16.63 14.69 -9.94
C ALA A 96 -15.95 13.31 -9.76
N ALA A 97 -15.62 12.67 -10.88
CA ALA A 97 -14.81 11.46 -10.87
C ALA A 97 -13.39 11.71 -10.32
N GLY A 98 -12.73 10.65 -9.88
CA GLY A 98 -11.38 10.71 -9.30
C GLY A 98 -11.37 10.73 -7.78
N PRO A 99 -10.20 10.84 -7.15
CA PRO A 99 -10.06 10.83 -5.70
C PRO A 99 -10.87 11.93 -5.03
N ALA A 100 -11.48 11.61 -3.89
CA ALA A 100 -12.21 12.59 -3.09
C ALA A 100 -11.49 12.81 -1.74
N ARG A 101 -11.73 13.97 -1.14
CA ARG A 101 -11.27 14.31 0.20
C ARG A 101 -12.46 14.57 1.11
N ILE A 102 -12.37 14.05 2.32
CA ILE A 102 -13.35 14.21 3.38
C ILE A 102 -12.67 14.93 4.53
N VAL A 103 -13.27 16.00 4.99
CA VAL A 103 -12.79 16.81 6.12
C VAL A 103 -13.85 16.89 7.18
N ASP A 104 -13.47 16.65 8.43
CA ASP A 104 -14.34 16.62 9.60
C ASP A 104 -14.14 17.87 10.45
N THR A 105 -15.25 18.57 10.74
CA THR A 105 -15.29 19.69 11.67
C THR A 105 -15.88 19.28 13.04
N GLY A 106 -16.09 17.99 13.26
CA GLY A 106 -16.78 17.43 14.42
C GLY A 106 -18.32 17.49 14.30
N ARG A 107 -18.86 18.48 13.61
CA ARG A 107 -20.32 18.66 13.39
C ARG A 107 -20.75 18.33 11.98
N TRP A 108 -19.90 18.63 11.01
CA TRP A 108 -20.15 18.54 9.58
C TRP A 108 -18.98 17.87 8.90
N LEU A 109 -19.27 17.05 7.90
CA LEU A 109 -18.29 16.62 6.92
C LEU A 109 -18.38 17.52 5.69
N TYR A 110 -17.24 17.92 5.18
CA TYR A 110 -17.08 18.58 3.89
C TYR A 110 -16.35 17.67 2.94
N ILE A 111 -16.90 17.47 1.76
CA ILE A 111 -16.42 16.50 0.79
C ILE A 111 -16.22 17.20 -0.54
N CYS A 112 -15.01 17.13 -1.09
CA CYS A 112 -14.70 17.58 -2.45
C CYS A 112 -14.05 16.43 -3.24
N SER A 113 -14.02 16.57 -4.55
CA SER A 113 -13.31 15.68 -5.45
C SER A 113 -12.32 16.49 -6.30
N THR A 114 -12.02 16.05 -7.50
CA THR A 114 -11.06 16.70 -8.39
C THR A 114 -11.52 18.05 -8.95
N SER A 115 -12.81 18.34 -8.87
CA SER A 115 -13.43 19.60 -9.30
C SER A 115 -14.90 19.68 -8.87
N GLY A 116 -15.49 20.85 -9.02
CA GLY A 116 -16.94 21.07 -8.82
C GLY A 116 -17.29 21.54 -7.42
N LYS A 117 -18.58 21.55 -7.14
CA LYS A 117 -19.10 22.00 -5.84
C LYS A 117 -18.77 20.99 -4.74
N MET A 118 -18.48 21.49 -3.55
CA MET A 118 -18.38 20.66 -2.35
C MET A 118 -19.75 20.17 -1.91
N VAL A 119 -19.77 18.98 -1.35
CA VAL A 119 -20.90 18.41 -0.61
C VAL A 119 -20.63 18.55 0.88
N TYR A 120 -21.64 18.85 1.66
CA TYR A 120 -21.58 18.83 3.12
C TYR A 120 -22.64 17.90 3.71
N TRP A 121 -22.37 17.35 4.89
CA TRP A 121 -23.25 16.42 5.56
C TRP A 121 -23.18 16.55 7.10
N ASN A 122 -24.33 16.55 7.74
CA ASN A 122 -24.47 16.65 9.21
C ASN A 122 -24.65 15.28 9.90
N GLY A 123 -24.70 14.20 9.12
CA GLY A 123 -24.88 12.84 9.64
C GLY A 123 -26.34 12.40 9.79
N THR A 124 -27.33 13.24 9.53
CA THR A 124 -28.77 12.93 9.65
C THR A 124 -29.58 13.25 8.38
N ASP A 125 -29.42 14.46 7.87
CA ASP A 125 -30.16 14.91 6.68
C ASP A 125 -29.48 14.40 5.40
N ALA A 126 -30.06 14.68 4.24
CA ALA A 126 -29.42 14.39 2.98
C ALA A 126 -28.11 15.19 2.82
N ALA A 127 -27.04 14.53 2.35
CA ALA A 127 -25.81 15.21 1.98
C ALA A 127 -26.04 16.01 0.69
N THR A 128 -25.80 17.32 0.74
CA THR A 128 -26.14 18.24 -0.34
C THR A 128 -24.95 19.12 -0.69
N TYR A 129 -25.04 19.79 -1.84
CA TYR A 129 -24.04 20.82 -2.18
C TYR A 129 -24.09 21.98 -1.18
N VAL A 130 -22.87 22.54 -0.92
CA VAL A 130 -22.78 23.79 -0.17
C VAL A 130 -23.54 24.88 -0.93
N ALA A 131 -24.58 25.40 -0.30
CA ALA A 131 -25.53 26.34 -0.91
C ALA A 131 -25.21 27.81 -0.57
N ASP A 132 -24.18 28.11 0.21
CA ASP A 132 -23.76 29.46 0.55
C ASP A 132 -23.29 30.19 -0.69
N GLY A 133 -23.87 31.32 -1.03
CA GLY A 133 -23.48 32.15 -2.19
C GLY A 133 -22.06 32.74 -2.09
N ALA A 134 -21.48 32.75 -0.89
CA ALA A 134 -20.08 33.15 -0.66
C ALA A 134 -19.10 31.97 -0.76
N ALA A 135 -19.58 30.74 -0.91
CA ALA A 135 -18.71 29.55 -1.03
C ALA A 135 -18.08 29.44 -2.42
N PRO A 136 -16.86 28.92 -2.54
CA PRO A 136 -16.27 28.63 -3.84
C PRO A 136 -17.07 27.56 -4.59
N THR A 137 -17.32 27.79 -5.88
CA THR A 137 -18.16 26.90 -6.70
C THR A 137 -17.42 25.78 -7.39
N ASN A 138 -16.09 25.87 -7.45
CA ASN A 138 -15.22 24.88 -8.07
C ASN A 138 -14.05 24.57 -7.15
N VAL A 139 -14.11 23.42 -6.46
CA VAL A 139 -13.17 23.04 -5.40
C VAL A 139 -12.52 21.71 -5.75
N SER A 140 -11.22 21.60 -5.51
CA SER A 140 -10.47 20.36 -5.64
C SER A 140 -9.67 19.99 -4.40
N ALA A 141 -9.53 20.91 -3.44
CA ALA A 141 -8.83 20.67 -2.18
C ALA A 141 -9.58 21.34 -1.03
N VAL A 142 -9.71 20.61 0.08
CA VAL A 142 -10.34 21.10 1.32
C VAL A 142 -9.54 20.58 2.51
N THR A 143 -9.40 21.42 3.53
CA THR A 143 -8.79 21.07 4.83
C THR A 143 -9.44 21.88 5.96
N THR A 144 -9.01 21.63 7.19
CA THR A 144 -9.45 22.43 8.36
C THR A 144 -8.24 22.89 9.16
N LEU A 145 -8.34 24.11 9.68
CA LEU A 145 -7.42 24.64 10.67
C LEU A 145 -8.18 25.50 11.67
N ASN A 146 -7.96 25.30 12.97
CA ASN A 146 -8.63 26.05 14.03
C ASN A 146 -10.15 26.08 13.88
N GLN A 147 -10.75 24.93 13.54
CA GLN A 147 -12.19 24.76 13.30
C GLN A 147 -12.74 25.54 12.07
N ARG A 148 -11.91 26.20 11.31
CA ARG A 148 -12.29 26.81 10.03
C ARG A 148 -12.16 25.79 8.91
N VAL A 149 -13.11 25.77 7.98
CA VAL A 149 -12.99 25.03 6.72
C VAL A 149 -12.26 25.91 5.72
N ILE A 150 -11.30 25.34 5.04
CA ILE A 150 -10.48 26.01 4.04
C ILE A 150 -10.56 25.24 2.74
N ALA A 151 -10.92 25.90 1.64
CA ALA A 151 -11.08 25.28 0.34
C ALA A 151 -10.39 26.11 -0.75
N ASN A 152 -9.76 25.48 -1.73
CA ASN A 152 -9.25 26.21 -2.89
C ASN A 152 -10.39 26.58 -3.85
N GLU A 153 -10.15 27.57 -4.66
CA GLU A 153 -10.92 27.85 -5.87
C GLU A 153 -10.10 27.33 -7.06
N LYS A 154 -10.52 26.16 -7.60
CA LYS A 154 -9.78 25.48 -8.67
C LYS A 154 -9.58 26.39 -9.88
N GLY A 155 -8.38 26.37 -10.45
CA GLY A 155 -7.99 27.24 -11.56
C GLY A 155 -7.51 28.62 -11.11
N THR A 156 -7.44 28.87 -9.80
CA THR A 156 -6.98 30.16 -9.27
C THR A 156 -5.91 29.98 -8.18
N ASN A 157 -5.26 31.07 -7.81
CA ASN A 157 -4.35 31.12 -6.66
C ASN A 157 -5.06 31.45 -5.35
N ARG A 158 -6.38 31.23 -5.26
CA ARG A 158 -7.21 31.58 -4.11
C ARG A 158 -7.54 30.38 -3.26
N PHE A 159 -7.50 30.58 -1.94
CA PHE A 159 -8.20 29.72 -1.01
C PHE A 159 -9.22 30.52 -0.20
N TRP A 160 -10.37 29.93 -0.03
CA TRP A 160 -11.52 30.45 0.73
C TRP A 160 -11.49 29.87 2.13
N PHE A 161 -12.03 30.59 3.11
CA PHE A 161 -12.10 30.13 4.48
C PHE A 161 -13.42 30.57 5.13
N THR A 162 -13.85 29.80 6.12
CA THR A 162 -15.05 30.06 6.87
C THR A 162 -14.73 30.82 8.14
N ARG A 163 -15.75 31.46 8.73
CA ARG A 163 -15.68 31.93 10.10
C ARG A 163 -15.46 30.73 11.05
N PRO A 164 -14.78 30.91 12.20
CA PRO A 164 -14.84 29.89 13.24
C PRO A 164 -16.30 29.61 13.54
N PRO A 165 -16.69 28.36 13.78
CA PRO A 165 -18.04 28.09 14.17
C PRO A 165 -18.30 28.83 15.46
N LYS A 166 -18.92 29.99 15.37
CA LYS A 166 -19.54 30.57 16.54
C LYS A 166 -20.49 29.51 17.07
N LEU A 167 -20.69 29.47 18.36
CA LEU A 167 -21.76 28.72 19.03
C LEU A 167 -23.14 29.24 18.58
N THR A 168 -23.28 29.53 17.31
CA THR A 168 -24.51 29.86 16.64
C THR A 168 -25.38 28.62 16.58
N ALA A 169 -26.64 28.82 16.60
CA ALA A 169 -27.71 27.85 16.77
C ALA A 169 -27.37 26.43 16.27
N PRO A 170 -27.71 25.36 17.01
CA PRO A 170 -27.49 23.99 16.56
C PRO A 170 -28.10 23.83 15.16
N GLY A 171 -27.23 23.47 14.18
CA GLY A 171 -27.69 23.21 12.80
C GLY A 171 -27.30 24.23 11.75
N ALA A 172 -26.74 25.39 12.10
CA ALA A 172 -26.26 26.35 11.12
C ALA A 172 -24.98 25.82 10.46
N ALA A 173 -24.97 25.76 9.12
CA ALA A 173 -23.77 25.55 8.35
C ALA A 173 -22.74 26.67 8.63
N VAL A 174 -21.45 26.39 8.46
CA VAL A 174 -20.42 27.41 8.62
C VAL A 174 -20.58 28.50 7.55
N GLU A 175 -20.38 29.76 7.95
CA GLU A 175 -20.44 30.90 7.06
C GLU A 175 -19.05 31.12 6.39
N TRP A 176 -19.05 31.28 5.09
CA TRP A 176 -17.86 31.67 4.34
C TRP A 176 -17.56 33.17 4.57
N GLU A 177 -16.31 33.48 4.93
CA GLU A 177 -15.90 34.82 5.31
C GLU A 177 -15.25 35.57 4.16
N GLY A 178 -14.52 34.85 3.31
CA GLY A 178 -13.78 35.43 2.21
C GLY A 178 -12.71 34.51 1.67
N TYR A 179 -11.80 35.09 0.91
CA TYR A 179 -10.67 34.38 0.32
C TYR A 179 -9.36 35.15 0.52
N LEU A 180 -8.26 34.42 0.34
CA LEU A 180 -6.91 34.98 0.30
C LEU A 180 -6.18 34.46 -0.95
N GLU A 181 -5.41 35.33 -1.59
CA GLU A 181 -4.54 34.98 -2.71
C GLU A 181 -3.15 34.55 -2.22
N VAL A 182 -2.70 33.37 -2.64
CA VAL A 182 -1.43 32.76 -2.21
C VAL A 182 -0.26 33.44 -2.89
N ASP A 183 -0.25 34.46 -3.38
CA ASP A 183 0.81 35.22 -4.01
C ASP A 183 0.34 35.92 -5.33
N ARG A 184 1.19 36.81 -5.84
CA ARG A 184 0.83 37.59 -7.04
C ARG A 184 0.90 36.79 -8.35
N ASN A 185 1.43 35.57 -8.32
CA ASN A 185 1.43 34.68 -9.48
C ASN A 185 0.10 33.95 -9.57
N ASN A 186 -0.62 34.07 -10.67
CA ASN A 186 -1.91 33.37 -10.90
C ASN A 186 -1.78 31.85 -11.07
N GLU A 187 -0.78 31.24 -10.46
CA GLU A 187 -0.61 29.79 -10.47
C GLU A 187 -1.62 29.10 -9.55
N GLU A 188 -2.32 28.12 -10.06
CA GLU A 188 -3.38 27.38 -9.37
C GLU A 188 -2.89 26.70 -8.07
N ILE A 189 -3.73 26.76 -7.03
CA ILE A 189 -3.56 25.93 -5.85
C ILE A 189 -4.01 24.51 -6.16
N ILE A 190 -3.09 23.56 -6.13
CA ILE A 190 -3.33 22.12 -6.38
C ILE A 190 -3.80 21.41 -5.12
N GLY A 191 -3.26 21.73 -3.96
CA GLY A 191 -3.57 21.06 -2.70
C GLY A 191 -3.50 22.00 -1.49
N LEU A 192 -4.30 21.67 -0.49
CA LEU A 192 -4.32 22.29 0.82
C LEU A 192 -4.21 21.22 1.89
N GLU A 193 -3.34 21.40 2.86
CA GLU A 193 -3.23 20.49 4.01
C GLU A 193 -2.79 21.24 5.25
N THR A 194 -3.14 20.69 6.40
CA THR A 194 -2.72 21.22 7.69
C THR A 194 -1.67 20.31 8.29
N ALA A 195 -0.51 20.86 8.59
CA ALA A 195 0.59 20.14 9.23
C ALA A 195 1.24 21.02 10.30
N GLY A 196 1.46 20.45 11.48
CA GLY A 196 2.09 21.17 12.60
C GLY A 196 1.36 22.44 13.06
N GLY A 197 0.02 22.50 12.87
CA GLY A 197 -0.79 23.68 13.20
C GLY A 197 -0.70 24.81 12.16
N GLU A 198 -0.12 24.56 11.00
CA GLU A 198 0.01 25.51 9.89
C GLU A 198 -0.77 25.00 8.68
N LEU A 199 -1.33 25.93 7.90
CA LEU A 199 -1.91 25.64 6.59
C LEU A 199 -0.80 25.65 5.54
N ILE A 200 -0.64 24.57 4.82
CA ILE A 200 0.26 24.45 3.67
C ILE A 200 -0.57 24.54 2.39
N ALA A 201 -0.33 25.58 1.60
CA ALA A 201 -0.91 25.74 0.28
C ALA A 201 0.11 25.30 -0.78
N PHE A 202 -0.23 24.23 -1.51
CA PHE A 202 0.58 23.72 -2.60
C PHE A 202 0.07 24.24 -3.94
N LYS A 203 0.99 24.72 -4.74
CA LYS A 203 0.85 24.97 -6.17
C LYS A 203 1.56 23.88 -6.96
N ARG A 204 1.66 24.02 -8.28
CA ARG A 204 2.35 23.03 -9.09
C ARG A 204 3.85 22.98 -8.77
N ASP A 205 4.51 24.12 -8.70
CA ASP A 205 5.98 24.20 -8.57
C ASP A 205 6.44 24.85 -7.26
N SER A 206 5.50 25.18 -6.39
CA SER A 206 5.81 25.84 -5.12
C SER A 206 4.82 25.49 -4.02
N MET A 207 5.21 25.77 -2.78
CA MET A 207 4.33 25.73 -1.62
C MET A 207 4.62 26.88 -0.68
N GLN A 208 3.65 27.23 0.14
CA GLN A 208 3.78 28.25 1.17
C GLN A 208 2.97 27.90 2.41
N ALA A 209 3.52 28.16 3.59
CA ALA A 209 2.83 27.97 4.86
C ALA A 209 2.18 29.26 5.36
N TYR A 210 1.03 29.08 6.02
CA TYR A 210 0.23 30.14 6.63
C TYR A 210 -0.11 29.77 8.07
N TYR A 211 -0.26 30.77 8.92
CA TYR A 211 -0.76 30.60 10.27
C TYR A 211 -2.01 31.43 10.48
N ASP A 212 -2.87 31.00 11.38
CA ASP A 212 -4.04 31.71 11.83
C ASP A 212 -3.81 32.24 13.25
N ASP A 213 -3.77 33.57 13.41
CA ASP A 213 -3.61 34.24 14.71
C ASP A 213 -4.96 34.58 15.37
N GLY A 214 -6.06 34.18 14.74
CA GLY A 214 -7.42 34.43 15.20
C GLY A 214 -7.95 35.84 14.90
N ALA A 215 -7.09 36.83 14.71
CA ALA A 215 -7.48 38.22 14.42
C ALA A 215 -7.52 38.51 12.92
N THR A 216 -6.49 38.06 12.20
CA THR A 216 -6.43 38.14 10.74
C THR A 216 -6.15 36.72 10.24
N PRO A 217 -7.15 36.05 9.66
CA PRO A 217 -6.96 34.69 9.24
C PRO A 217 -5.89 34.59 8.17
N TYR A 218 -5.02 33.60 8.33
CA TYR A 218 -4.04 33.11 7.36
C TYR A 218 -3.01 34.13 6.87
N ARG A 219 -2.12 34.52 7.78
CA ARG A 219 -0.92 35.28 7.40
C ARG A 219 0.15 34.35 6.84
N PRO A 220 0.81 34.73 5.72
CA PRO A 220 1.92 33.95 5.22
C PRO A 220 3.10 33.97 6.21
N ILE A 221 3.68 32.81 6.43
CA ILE A 221 4.87 32.71 7.29
C ILE A 221 6.09 33.17 6.47
N THR A 222 6.79 34.15 6.98
CA THR A 222 8.00 34.69 6.32
C THR A 222 9.04 33.60 6.13
N GLY A 223 9.56 33.46 4.91
CA GLY A 223 10.58 32.46 4.57
C GLY A 223 10.06 31.03 4.39
N SER A 224 8.74 30.78 4.49
CA SER A 224 8.16 29.45 4.30
C SER A 224 7.93 29.08 2.83
N LYS A 225 8.06 30.02 1.91
CA LYS A 225 7.88 29.73 0.48
C LYS A 225 9.03 28.86 -0.02
N GLN A 226 8.68 27.74 -0.63
CA GLN A 226 9.63 26.75 -1.16
C GLN A 226 9.28 26.40 -2.61
N LYS A 227 10.30 25.99 -3.37
CA LYS A 227 10.18 25.60 -4.79
C LYS A 227 9.87 24.10 -4.92
N TYR A 228 8.89 23.63 -4.17
CA TYR A 228 8.40 22.26 -4.22
C TYR A 228 6.88 22.31 -4.30
N GLY A 229 6.30 21.63 -5.25
CA GLY A 229 4.86 21.62 -5.45
C GLY A 229 4.29 20.20 -5.51
N LEU A 230 3.05 20.08 -5.97
CA LEU A 230 2.32 18.82 -6.07
C LEU A 230 2.04 18.43 -7.52
N ILE A 231 2.17 17.13 -7.80
CA ILE A 231 1.80 16.58 -9.10
C ILE A 231 0.27 16.51 -9.28
N SER A 232 -0.49 16.24 -8.22
CA SER A 232 -1.96 16.18 -8.21
C SER A 232 -2.54 16.48 -6.81
N ASN A 233 -3.82 16.79 -6.75
CA ASN A 233 -4.53 17.09 -5.50
C ASN A 233 -4.66 15.91 -4.52
N SER A 234 -4.39 14.69 -4.97
CA SER A 234 -4.38 13.46 -4.17
C SER A 234 -2.97 12.93 -3.88
N ALA A 235 -1.94 13.65 -4.32
CA ALA A 235 -0.55 13.20 -4.26
C ALA A 235 0.14 13.50 -2.92
N PHE A 236 -0.60 13.57 -1.83
CA PHE A 236 -0.04 13.80 -0.50
C PHE A 236 -0.89 13.21 0.62
N THR A 237 -0.25 12.97 1.75
CA THR A 237 -0.90 12.55 3.01
C THR A 237 -0.08 13.02 4.20
N ALA A 238 -0.76 13.34 5.30
CA ALA A 238 -0.13 13.61 6.57
C ALA A 238 0.05 12.29 7.34
N TYR A 239 1.19 12.15 8.02
CA TYR A 239 1.44 11.05 8.95
C TYR A 239 2.35 11.56 10.07
N GLU A 240 1.91 11.38 11.33
CA GLU A 240 2.56 11.96 12.51
C GLU A 240 2.83 13.47 12.32
N ASN A 241 4.08 13.91 12.42
CA ASN A 241 4.46 15.32 12.25
C ASN A 241 4.95 15.64 10.81
N GLY A 242 4.86 14.69 9.89
CA GLY A 242 5.34 14.83 8.51
C GLY A 242 4.22 14.84 7.49
N LEU A 243 4.43 15.60 6.43
CA LEU A 243 3.60 15.59 5.24
C LEU A 243 4.38 14.94 4.10
N TYR A 244 3.87 13.83 3.58
CA TYR A 244 4.49 13.06 2.50
C TYR A 244 3.81 13.39 1.20
N PHE A 245 4.58 13.73 0.16
CA PHE A 245 4.01 14.19 -1.10
C PHE A 245 4.87 13.85 -2.32
N VAL A 246 4.26 13.86 -3.50
CA VAL A 246 4.91 13.65 -4.79
C VAL A 246 4.95 14.97 -5.55
N GLY A 247 6.15 15.40 -5.92
CA GLY A 247 6.36 16.61 -6.72
C GLY A 247 6.11 16.38 -8.22
N PRO A 248 5.97 17.47 -9.01
CA PRO A 248 5.83 17.38 -10.47
C PRO A 248 7.08 16.81 -11.15
N ASP A 249 8.24 16.90 -10.49
CA ASP A 249 9.51 16.29 -10.86
C ASP A 249 9.59 14.78 -10.53
N ARG A 250 8.48 14.19 -10.04
CA ARG A 250 8.35 12.78 -9.66
C ARG A 250 9.23 12.35 -8.50
N ILE A 251 9.71 13.28 -7.71
CA ILE A 251 10.44 12.98 -6.48
C ILE A 251 9.45 12.91 -5.32
N ILE A 252 9.58 11.87 -4.51
CA ILE A 252 8.78 11.72 -3.30
C ILE A 252 9.53 12.39 -2.16
N ARG A 253 8.82 13.26 -1.43
CA ARG A 253 9.36 14.13 -0.40
C ARG A 253 8.60 14.04 0.90
N ARG A 254 9.29 14.39 1.96
CA ARG A 254 8.73 14.61 3.30
C ARG A 254 8.97 16.07 3.69
N LEU A 255 7.90 16.74 4.10
CA LEU A 255 7.94 18.03 4.76
C LEU A 255 7.76 17.81 6.27
N GLU A 256 8.72 18.25 7.07
CA GLU A 256 8.66 18.19 8.53
C GLU A 256 9.30 19.45 9.09
N ALA A 257 8.65 20.11 10.04
CA ALA A 257 9.11 21.36 10.64
C ALA A 257 9.60 22.40 9.59
N ARG A 258 8.89 22.52 8.47
CA ARG A 258 9.18 23.37 7.30
C ARG A 258 10.44 22.97 6.51
N ALA A 259 11.10 21.88 6.84
CA ALA A 259 12.20 21.34 6.04
C ALA A 259 11.67 20.26 5.08
N VAL A 260 12.08 20.36 3.82
CA VAL A 260 11.75 19.35 2.80
C VAL A 260 12.96 18.45 2.60
N THR A 261 12.72 17.16 2.64
CA THR A 261 13.72 16.12 2.42
C THR A 261 13.24 15.17 1.33
N ASP A 262 14.11 14.88 0.37
CA ASP A 262 13.88 13.83 -0.61
C ASP A 262 14.01 12.48 0.08
N ILE A 263 12.97 11.64 0.00
CA ILE A 263 12.97 10.31 0.60
C ILE A 263 13.09 9.18 -0.43
N SER A 264 13.01 9.51 -1.73
CA SER A 264 13.22 8.56 -2.81
C SER A 264 14.67 8.09 -2.82
N THR A 265 14.87 6.77 -2.76
CA THR A 265 16.20 6.20 -3.05
C THR A 265 16.53 6.31 -4.54
N PRO A 266 17.80 6.19 -4.96
CA PRO A 266 18.15 6.19 -6.38
C PRO A 266 17.43 5.12 -7.20
N GLU A 267 17.09 3.98 -6.59
CA GLU A 267 16.32 2.89 -7.22
C GLU A 267 14.87 3.31 -7.45
N ILE A 268 14.23 3.90 -6.42
CA ILE A 268 12.87 4.44 -6.51
C ILE A 268 12.84 5.59 -7.52
N GLY A 269 13.80 6.51 -7.47
CA GLY A 269 13.92 7.60 -8.45
C GLY A 269 13.95 7.10 -9.89
N ARG A 270 14.83 6.13 -10.19
CA ARG A 270 14.90 5.49 -11.51
C ARG A 270 13.61 4.76 -11.92
N ALA A 271 12.90 4.20 -10.95
CA ALA A 271 11.60 3.56 -11.21
C ALA A 271 10.52 4.61 -11.53
N LEU A 272 10.52 5.73 -10.81
CA LEU A 272 9.60 6.85 -11.04
C LEU A 272 9.85 7.57 -12.37
N GLU A 273 11.11 7.73 -12.78
CA GLU A 273 11.48 8.30 -14.10
C GLU A 273 10.91 7.50 -15.28
N LYS A 274 10.77 6.18 -15.11
CA LYS A 274 10.23 5.28 -16.14
C LYS A 274 8.71 5.33 -16.28
N LEU A 275 8.00 5.98 -15.34
CA LEU A 275 6.55 6.11 -15.41
C LEU A 275 6.17 7.06 -16.54
N GLY A 276 5.28 6.61 -17.42
CA GLY A 276 4.86 7.38 -18.59
C GLY A 276 3.95 8.55 -18.24
N ASN A 277 2.99 8.32 -17.35
CA ASN A 277 1.95 9.30 -17.00
C ASN A 277 1.80 9.42 -15.48
N ALA A 278 2.76 10.07 -14.85
CA ALA A 278 2.77 10.27 -13.40
C ALA A 278 1.76 11.33 -12.91
N GLY A 279 0.94 11.90 -13.79
CA GLY A 279 0.00 12.99 -13.47
C GLY A 279 -1.11 12.63 -12.46
N GLU A 280 -1.31 11.33 -12.20
CA GLU A 280 -2.33 10.83 -11.26
C GLU A 280 -1.67 9.97 -10.17
N ALA A 281 -1.13 10.61 -9.17
CA ALA A 281 -0.66 9.95 -7.96
C ALA A 281 -1.72 10.04 -6.86
N VAL A 282 -1.96 8.92 -6.18
CA VAL A 282 -2.80 8.84 -4.99
C VAL A 282 -1.90 8.42 -3.82
N VAL A 283 -1.88 9.22 -2.77
CA VAL A 283 -1.08 8.97 -1.58
C VAL A 283 -1.99 8.87 -0.36
N PHE A 284 -1.84 7.79 0.41
CA PHE A 284 -2.62 7.60 1.62
C PHE A 284 -1.82 6.85 2.67
N GLN A 285 -2.22 7.02 3.92
CA GLN A 285 -1.68 6.26 5.04
C GLN A 285 -2.37 4.90 5.15
N LEU A 286 -1.59 3.87 5.44
CA LEU A 286 -2.06 2.53 5.78
C LEU A 286 -1.23 1.99 6.94
N ASP A 287 -1.81 1.93 8.13
CA ASP A 287 -1.11 1.62 9.37
C ASP A 287 0.07 2.61 9.56
N LYS A 288 1.27 2.15 9.71
CA LYS A 288 2.50 2.97 9.76
C LYS A 288 3.15 3.21 8.39
N LEU A 289 2.51 2.77 7.33
CA LEU A 289 3.04 2.84 5.98
C LEU A 289 2.44 4.03 5.22
N ILE A 290 3.22 4.59 4.33
CA ILE A 290 2.75 5.57 3.34
C ILE A 290 2.73 4.89 1.98
N VAL A 291 1.57 4.87 1.37
CA VAL A 291 1.31 4.20 0.09
C VAL A 291 1.23 5.25 -1.02
N PHE A 292 2.05 5.10 -2.04
CA PHE A 292 2.11 5.96 -3.23
C PHE A 292 1.69 5.14 -4.45
N THR A 293 0.50 5.38 -4.97
CA THR A 293 -0.03 4.66 -6.13
C THR A 293 -0.10 5.58 -7.34
N PHE A 294 0.58 5.19 -8.40
CA PHE A 294 0.53 5.80 -9.73
C PHE A 294 -0.45 5.00 -10.58
N THR A 295 -1.68 5.51 -10.67
CA THR A 295 -2.83 4.75 -11.19
C THR A 295 -2.72 4.46 -12.67
N ALA A 296 -2.24 5.42 -13.47
CA ALA A 296 -2.09 5.27 -14.91
C ALA A 296 -1.01 4.24 -15.29
N ASP A 297 0.09 4.20 -14.52
CA ASP A 297 1.22 3.28 -14.75
C ASP A 297 1.06 1.95 -14.00
N GLN A 298 0.00 1.80 -13.21
CA GLN A 298 -0.29 0.61 -12.41
C GLN A 298 0.89 0.22 -11.50
N LYS A 299 1.47 1.19 -10.80
CA LYS A 299 2.59 1.00 -9.86
C LYS A 299 2.24 1.53 -8.48
N THR A 300 2.63 0.76 -7.46
CA THR A 300 2.47 1.20 -6.07
C THR A 300 3.79 1.01 -5.33
N PHE A 301 4.30 2.10 -4.79
CA PHE A 301 5.45 2.12 -3.88
C PHE A 301 4.96 2.34 -2.46
N VAL A 302 5.61 1.70 -1.52
CA VAL A 302 5.25 1.78 -0.11
C VAL A 302 6.49 2.12 0.70
N PHE A 303 6.35 3.12 1.54
CA PHE A 303 7.41 3.61 2.42
C PHE A 303 7.06 3.35 3.88
N ASP A 304 7.99 2.78 4.62
CA ASP A 304 7.93 2.68 6.08
C ASP A 304 8.78 3.81 6.68
N PRO A 305 8.17 4.87 7.24
CA PRO A 305 8.90 6.01 7.80
C PRO A 305 9.74 5.66 9.03
N VAL A 306 9.35 4.63 9.79
CA VAL A 306 10.03 4.22 11.02
C VAL A 306 11.34 3.51 10.70
N LEU A 307 11.32 2.70 9.64
CA LEU A 307 12.48 1.91 9.22
C LEU A 307 13.26 2.56 8.06
N ASN A 308 12.73 3.66 7.51
CA ASN A 308 13.24 4.30 6.29
C ASN A 308 13.44 3.27 5.15
N ALA A 309 12.42 2.43 4.96
CA ALA A 309 12.49 1.29 4.04
C ALA A 309 11.41 1.37 2.97
N TRP A 310 11.77 0.92 1.75
CA TRP A 310 10.87 0.90 0.61
C TRP A 310 10.49 -0.52 0.22
N SER A 311 9.24 -0.68 -0.21
CA SER A 311 8.74 -1.88 -0.87
C SER A 311 7.78 -1.52 -1.99
N THR A 312 7.42 -2.50 -2.81
CA THR A 312 6.37 -2.36 -3.82
C THR A 312 5.20 -3.27 -3.47
N PHE A 313 3.97 -2.77 -3.65
CA PHE A 313 2.78 -3.59 -3.48
C PHE A 313 2.11 -3.83 -4.82
N THR A 314 1.74 -5.08 -5.05
CA THR A 314 0.99 -5.50 -6.23
C THR A 314 -0.17 -6.38 -5.82
N THR A 315 -1.24 -6.36 -6.60
CA THR A 315 -2.35 -7.30 -6.49
C THR A 315 -2.44 -8.12 -7.77
N ASN A 316 -2.69 -9.41 -7.64
CA ASN A 316 -2.86 -10.29 -8.80
C ASN A 316 -4.29 -10.20 -9.32
N TYR A 317 -4.44 -9.78 -10.55
CA TYR A 317 -5.71 -9.72 -11.26
C TYR A 317 -5.70 -10.70 -12.43
N SER A 318 -6.49 -11.75 -12.35
CA SER A 318 -6.64 -12.72 -13.45
C SER A 318 -5.29 -13.18 -14.01
N GLY A 319 -4.32 -13.49 -13.12
CA GLY A 319 -2.99 -13.94 -13.52
C GLY A 319 -1.99 -12.82 -13.86
N SER A 320 -2.40 -11.55 -13.82
CA SER A 320 -1.53 -10.41 -14.09
C SER A 320 -1.30 -9.59 -12.81
N GLN A 321 -0.03 -9.34 -12.48
CA GLN A 321 0.31 -8.44 -11.37
C GLN A 321 0.12 -6.98 -11.81
N LYS A 322 -0.70 -6.25 -11.04
CA LYS A 322 -0.97 -4.83 -11.24
C LYS A 322 -0.64 -4.05 -9.98
N ASP A 323 -0.93 -2.74 -9.99
CA ASP A 323 -0.86 -1.89 -8.81
C ASP A 323 -1.65 -2.44 -7.62
N PHE A 324 -1.32 -1.99 -6.43
CA PHE A 324 -2.08 -2.33 -5.23
C PHE A 324 -3.54 -1.87 -5.37
N PHE A 325 -4.44 -2.70 -4.91
CA PHE A 325 -5.87 -2.60 -5.15
C PHE A 325 -6.51 -1.37 -4.49
N ALA A 326 -6.05 -1.03 -3.28
CA ALA A 326 -6.58 0.06 -2.49
C ALA A 326 -6.22 1.44 -3.05
N ARG A 327 -7.12 2.40 -2.84
CA ARG A 327 -6.98 3.81 -3.21
C ARG A 327 -7.06 4.76 -2.02
N CYS A 328 -7.69 4.32 -0.96
CA CYS A 328 -7.84 5.07 0.27
C CYS A 328 -7.97 4.11 1.44
N ALA A 329 -7.74 4.61 2.64
CA ALA A 329 -7.86 3.83 3.86
C ALA A 329 -8.37 4.69 5.02
N THR A 330 -9.00 4.06 5.99
CA THR A 330 -9.40 4.69 7.26
C THR A 330 -9.24 3.72 8.41
N THR A 331 -8.96 4.24 9.60
CA THR A 331 -8.97 3.46 10.83
C THR A 331 -10.38 3.34 11.37
N LEU A 332 -10.71 2.17 11.89
CA LEU A 332 -11.96 1.91 12.59
C LEU A 332 -11.65 1.69 14.06
N PRO A 333 -12.48 2.19 15.00
CA PRO A 333 -12.35 1.84 16.40
C PRO A 333 -12.61 0.34 16.56
N ALA A 334 -11.64 -0.40 17.05
CA ALA A 334 -11.83 -1.80 17.36
C ALA A 334 -12.47 -1.94 18.74
N ALA A 335 -13.43 -2.84 18.88
CA ALA A 335 -14.02 -3.20 20.17
C ALA A 335 -13.00 -3.82 21.15
N ALA A 336 -11.80 -4.14 20.67
CA ALA A 336 -10.72 -4.80 21.43
C ALA A 336 -9.36 -4.18 21.14
N GLN A 337 -9.12 -2.95 21.57
CA GLN A 337 -7.79 -2.30 21.72
C GLN A 337 -6.83 -2.24 20.51
N THR A 338 -7.18 -2.73 19.35
CA THR A 338 -6.38 -2.61 18.12
C THR A 338 -7.19 -1.92 17.03
N ASN A 339 -6.67 -0.83 16.49
CA ASN A 339 -7.29 -0.14 15.36
C ASN A 339 -7.28 -1.08 14.14
N MET A 340 -8.46 -1.31 13.58
CA MET A 340 -8.59 -2.02 12.30
C MET A 340 -8.54 -1.03 11.16
N TRP A 341 -7.87 -1.40 10.08
CA TRP A 341 -7.82 -0.61 8.86
C TRP A 341 -8.83 -1.13 7.84
N LEU A 342 -9.65 -0.23 7.33
CA LEU A 342 -10.56 -0.50 6.22
C LEU A 342 -10.09 0.26 4.98
N LEU A 343 -10.01 -0.44 3.86
CA LEU A 343 -9.51 0.07 2.60
C LEU A 343 -10.61 0.15 1.57
N GLY A 344 -10.65 1.26 0.85
CA GLY A 344 -11.49 1.43 -0.34
C GLY A 344 -10.70 1.11 -1.60
N CYS A 345 -11.26 0.25 -2.44
CA CYS A 345 -10.59 -0.32 -3.60
C CYS A 345 -11.14 0.21 -4.94
N LYS A 346 -10.33 0.10 -5.99
CA LYS A 346 -10.66 0.59 -7.33
C LYS A 346 -11.84 -0.12 -8.00
N ASP A 347 -12.21 -1.31 -7.53
CA ASP A 347 -13.36 -2.07 -8.04
C ASP A 347 -14.66 -1.81 -7.26
N GLY A 348 -14.62 -0.90 -6.29
CA GLY A 348 -15.74 -0.59 -5.42
C GLY A 348 -15.84 -1.48 -4.18
N SER A 349 -14.90 -2.41 -3.96
CA SER A 349 -14.86 -3.21 -2.75
C SER A 349 -14.27 -2.46 -1.57
N LEU A 350 -14.78 -2.78 -0.39
CA LEU A 350 -14.22 -2.42 0.91
C LEU A 350 -13.60 -3.66 1.51
N ASN A 351 -12.36 -3.56 1.95
CA ASN A 351 -11.60 -4.69 2.47
C ASN A 351 -10.89 -4.33 3.77
N PHE A 352 -10.85 -5.25 4.72
CA PHE A 352 -10.03 -5.10 5.90
C PHE A 352 -8.58 -5.45 5.60
N TRP A 353 -7.65 -4.67 6.14
CA TRP A 353 -6.23 -5.01 6.19
C TRP A 353 -6.00 -5.98 7.34
N ASP A 354 -5.77 -7.25 7.00
CA ASP A 354 -5.74 -8.32 7.98
C ASP A 354 -4.42 -9.11 7.91
N ALA A 355 -3.73 -9.18 9.03
CA ALA A 355 -2.50 -9.94 9.16
C ALA A 355 -2.70 -11.46 9.03
N ALA A 356 -3.91 -11.94 9.30
CA ALA A 356 -4.27 -13.35 9.14
C ALA A 356 -4.68 -13.71 7.70
N ALA A 357 -4.95 -12.72 6.84
CA ALA A 357 -5.29 -12.96 5.45
C ALA A 357 -4.02 -13.15 4.59
N PHE A 358 -3.98 -14.24 3.83
CA PHE A 358 -2.85 -14.58 2.93
C PHE A 358 -3.13 -14.25 1.46
N SER A 359 -4.29 -13.66 1.17
CA SER A 359 -4.75 -13.31 -0.17
C SER A 359 -5.36 -11.92 -0.18
N ASP A 360 -5.48 -11.30 -1.36
CA ASP A 360 -6.22 -10.07 -1.58
C ASP A 360 -7.64 -10.44 -2.07
N ALA A 361 -8.59 -10.49 -1.14
CA ALA A 361 -9.99 -10.88 -1.43
C ALA A 361 -10.07 -12.17 -2.28
N GLY A 362 -9.30 -13.19 -1.91
CA GLY A 362 -9.23 -14.47 -2.62
C GLY A 362 -8.15 -14.57 -3.70
N ASN A 363 -7.55 -13.45 -4.13
CA ASN A 363 -6.44 -13.47 -5.10
C ASN A 363 -5.11 -13.69 -4.39
N PRO A 364 -4.23 -14.60 -4.88
CA PRO A 364 -2.96 -14.87 -4.23
C PRO A 364 -2.03 -13.65 -4.27
N ILE A 365 -1.34 -13.40 -3.16
CA ILE A 365 -0.32 -12.36 -3.06
C ILE A 365 1.03 -12.98 -3.44
N PHE A 366 1.62 -12.53 -4.53
CA PHE A 366 2.98 -12.92 -4.92
C PHE A 366 4.02 -12.11 -4.16
N PHE A 367 4.88 -12.81 -3.43
CA PHE A 367 5.95 -12.23 -2.65
C PHE A 367 7.29 -12.50 -3.33
N SER A 368 8.10 -11.49 -3.51
CA SER A 368 9.45 -11.66 -4.05
C SER A 368 10.46 -10.71 -3.40
N ILE A 369 11.67 -11.20 -3.26
CA ILE A 369 12.83 -10.47 -2.75
C ILE A 369 13.96 -10.58 -3.76
N ARG A 370 14.59 -9.46 -4.07
CA ARG A 370 15.80 -9.42 -4.86
C ARG A 370 16.91 -8.74 -4.08
N THR A 371 18.00 -9.47 -3.85
CA THR A 371 19.17 -8.95 -3.17
C THR A 371 20.23 -8.48 -4.18
N PRO A 372 21.10 -7.54 -3.80
CA PRO A 372 22.26 -7.20 -4.65
C PRO A 372 23.19 -8.40 -4.82
N HIS A 373 23.96 -8.37 -5.89
CA HIS A 373 25.00 -9.37 -6.11
C HIS A 373 26.02 -9.34 -4.98
N GLN A 374 26.22 -10.48 -4.36
CA GLN A 374 27.21 -10.64 -3.30
C GLN A 374 28.58 -10.93 -3.92
N LEU A 375 29.48 -9.97 -3.88
CA LEU A 375 30.84 -10.15 -4.42
C LEU A 375 31.78 -10.90 -3.49
N TRP A 376 31.40 -11.14 -2.23
CA TRP A 376 32.21 -11.89 -1.23
C TRP A 376 33.69 -11.47 -1.18
N GLY A 377 33.96 -10.19 -1.42
CA GLY A 377 35.30 -9.60 -1.39
C GLY A 377 36.18 -9.90 -2.61
N THR A 378 35.71 -10.64 -3.62
CA THR A 378 36.47 -10.90 -4.86
C THR A 378 35.60 -10.81 -6.11
N SER A 379 36.15 -10.40 -7.25
CA SER A 379 35.50 -10.40 -8.56
C SER A 379 35.55 -11.74 -9.29
N ASN A 380 36.25 -12.74 -8.75
CA ASN A 380 36.43 -14.03 -9.38
C ASN A 380 35.13 -14.85 -9.41
N ARG A 381 35.01 -15.72 -10.42
CA ARG A 381 33.91 -16.68 -10.55
C ARG A 381 33.77 -17.50 -9.27
N LYS A 382 32.60 -17.56 -8.69
CA LYS A 382 32.31 -18.28 -7.44
C LYS A 382 31.46 -19.49 -7.72
N HIS A 383 31.75 -20.56 -7.00
CA HIS A 383 30.96 -21.76 -7.00
C HIS A 383 30.18 -21.80 -5.67
N THR A 384 28.85 -21.67 -5.72
CA THR A 384 28.00 -21.84 -4.55
C THR A 384 27.57 -23.30 -4.53
N THR A 385 28.03 -24.04 -3.56
CA THR A 385 27.70 -25.48 -3.41
C THR A 385 26.37 -25.68 -2.66
N ARG A 386 25.91 -24.68 -1.91
CA ARG A 386 24.68 -24.80 -1.11
C ARG A 386 24.05 -23.41 -0.86
N LEU A 387 22.76 -23.29 -1.10
CA LEU A 387 21.93 -22.17 -0.67
C LEU A 387 20.85 -22.69 0.30
N VAL A 388 20.88 -22.22 1.55
CA VAL A 388 19.88 -22.57 2.56
C VAL A 388 18.96 -21.39 2.76
N ILE A 389 17.68 -21.57 2.48
CA ILE A 389 16.63 -20.59 2.77
C ILE A 389 15.83 -21.10 3.95
N ARG A 390 15.93 -20.40 5.07
CA ARG A 390 15.11 -20.70 6.26
C ARG A 390 13.87 -19.84 6.25
N THR A 391 12.72 -20.48 6.31
CA THR A 391 11.43 -19.82 6.48
C THR A 391 10.88 -20.20 7.87
N SER A 392 10.49 -19.20 8.66
CA SER A 392 9.71 -19.45 9.86
C SER A 392 8.23 -19.36 9.51
N SER A 393 7.47 -20.44 9.69
CA SER A 393 6.03 -20.36 9.82
C SER A 393 5.72 -20.08 11.28
N GLU A 394 5.35 -18.85 11.65
CA GLU A 394 4.68 -18.70 12.94
C GLU A 394 3.38 -19.47 12.87
N PRO A 395 3.10 -20.37 13.86
CA PRO A 395 1.81 -21.02 13.93
C PRO A 395 0.76 -19.91 14.07
N LEU A 396 -0.23 -19.89 13.17
CA LEU A 396 -1.41 -19.06 13.30
C LEU A 396 -1.98 -19.28 14.70
N ARG A 397 -1.89 -18.28 15.57
CA ARG A 397 -2.72 -18.24 16.77
C ARG A 397 -4.14 -17.95 16.30
N VAL A 398 -4.88 -19.01 16.08
CA VAL A 398 -6.33 -18.95 15.96
C VAL A 398 -6.84 -18.61 17.36
N ALA A 399 -7.06 -17.35 17.64
CA ALA A 399 -7.81 -16.95 18.81
C ALA A 399 -9.27 -17.29 18.52
N ASP A 400 -9.79 -18.27 19.27
CA ASP A 400 -11.21 -18.52 19.53
C ASP A 400 -12.15 -18.58 18.31
N ILE A 401 -11.92 -19.54 17.42
CA ILE A 401 -12.99 -20.09 16.60
C ILE A 401 -13.50 -21.35 17.34
N PRO A 402 -14.81 -21.46 17.64
CA PRO A 402 -15.33 -22.67 18.25
C PRO A 402 -15.03 -23.87 17.37
N GLU A 403 -14.64 -24.97 17.99
CA GLU A 403 -14.15 -26.22 17.39
C GLU A 403 -14.83 -26.59 16.08
N VAL A 404 -14.24 -26.14 14.97
CA VAL A 404 -14.36 -26.82 13.70
C VAL A 404 -13.12 -27.68 13.60
N ASN A 405 -13.29 -28.99 13.61
CA ASN A 405 -12.22 -29.98 13.40
C ASN A 405 -11.60 -29.72 12.01
N PHE A 406 -10.64 -28.80 11.94
CA PHE A 406 -9.76 -28.69 10.77
C PHE A 406 -8.78 -29.86 10.84
N PRO A 407 -8.52 -30.55 9.70
CA PRO A 407 -7.41 -31.49 9.64
C PRO A 407 -6.11 -30.76 10.03
N PRO A 408 -5.13 -31.49 10.63
CA PRO A 408 -3.88 -30.89 11.09
C PRO A 408 -3.26 -30.04 9.99
N ALA A 409 -2.76 -28.86 10.36
CA ALA A 409 -2.27 -27.81 9.47
C ALA A 409 -1.53 -28.39 8.27
N ILE A 410 -2.07 -28.17 7.07
CA ILE A 410 -1.46 -28.62 5.82
C ILE A 410 -0.19 -27.77 5.63
N ARG A 411 0.96 -28.35 5.93
CA ARG A 411 2.26 -27.76 5.63
C ARG A 411 2.53 -28.00 4.14
N CYS A 412 2.65 -26.94 3.35
CA CYS A 412 3.01 -27.05 1.94
C CYS A 412 4.50 -26.76 1.76
N VAL A 413 5.22 -27.63 1.11
CA VAL A 413 6.61 -27.46 0.71
C VAL A 413 6.65 -27.19 -0.78
N LEU A 414 7.23 -26.05 -1.19
CA LEU A 414 7.52 -25.76 -2.58
C LEU A 414 8.86 -26.41 -2.94
N TYR A 415 8.81 -27.33 -3.89
CA TYR A 415 9.99 -28.05 -4.37
C TYR A 415 10.28 -27.64 -5.83
N ASN A 416 11.52 -27.37 -6.15
CA ASN A 416 11.97 -27.11 -7.51
C ASN A 416 13.46 -27.43 -7.65
N GLU A 417 13.75 -28.62 -8.12
CA GLU A 417 15.13 -29.08 -8.40
C GLU A 417 15.28 -29.48 -9.86
N SER A 418 16.45 -29.20 -10.42
CA SER A 418 16.79 -29.56 -11.78
C SER A 418 18.16 -30.21 -11.87
N VAL A 419 18.26 -31.25 -12.68
CA VAL A 419 19.49 -31.98 -12.99
C VAL A 419 19.73 -31.94 -14.48
N THR A 420 20.96 -31.61 -14.89
CA THR A 420 21.35 -31.67 -16.30
C THR A 420 21.81 -33.09 -16.65
N LEU A 421 21.09 -33.73 -17.54
CA LEU A 421 21.39 -35.07 -18.02
C LEU A 421 22.49 -35.04 -19.14
N PRO A 422 23.22 -36.14 -19.35
CA PRO A 422 24.07 -36.30 -20.50
C PRO A 422 23.30 -36.19 -21.84
N GLU A 423 24.00 -35.92 -22.91
CA GLU A 423 23.38 -35.79 -24.24
C GLU A 423 22.74 -37.11 -24.69
N GLY A 424 21.52 -37.01 -25.19
CA GLY A 424 20.75 -38.17 -25.67
C GLY A 424 20.14 -39.06 -24.56
N VAL A 425 20.22 -38.64 -23.31
CA VAL A 425 19.61 -39.37 -22.19
C VAL A 425 18.26 -38.79 -21.85
N THR A 426 17.29 -39.68 -21.64
CA THR A 426 15.95 -39.32 -21.10
C THR A 426 15.75 -39.96 -19.73
N ALA A 427 15.10 -39.25 -18.83
CA ALA A 427 14.77 -39.76 -17.50
C ALA A 427 13.30 -39.52 -17.16
N THR A 428 12.69 -40.50 -16.50
CA THR A 428 11.37 -40.41 -15.91
C THR A 428 11.41 -40.77 -14.45
N ILE A 429 10.64 -40.07 -13.63
CA ILE A 429 10.56 -40.34 -12.19
C ILE A 429 9.13 -40.76 -11.86
N SER A 430 8.98 -41.85 -11.15
CA SER A 430 7.71 -42.34 -10.63
C SER A 430 7.75 -42.46 -9.11
N GLY A 431 6.59 -42.43 -8.46
CA GLY A 431 6.50 -42.49 -7.01
C GLY A 431 6.72 -41.15 -6.29
N LEU A 432 6.72 -40.04 -7.02
CA LEU A 432 6.81 -38.69 -6.39
C LEU A 432 5.63 -38.43 -5.44
N PRO A 433 5.85 -37.69 -4.34
CA PRO A 433 4.78 -37.25 -3.46
C PRO A 433 3.68 -36.51 -4.23
N VAL A 434 2.44 -36.61 -3.72
CA VAL A 434 1.29 -35.90 -4.32
C VAL A 434 1.54 -34.42 -4.40
N GLY A 435 1.34 -33.82 -5.58
CA GLY A 435 1.59 -32.42 -5.84
C GLY A 435 2.96 -32.11 -6.45
N LEU A 436 3.87 -33.07 -6.53
CA LEU A 436 5.13 -32.95 -7.29
C LEU A 436 5.01 -33.62 -8.65
N SER A 437 5.64 -33.05 -9.64
CA SER A 437 5.76 -33.58 -10.98
C SER A 437 7.19 -33.49 -11.51
N ALA A 438 7.59 -34.45 -12.34
CA ALA A 438 8.86 -34.41 -13.05
C ALA A 438 8.61 -34.09 -14.51
N SER A 439 9.41 -33.19 -15.07
CA SER A 439 9.39 -32.85 -16.49
C SER A 439 10.81 -32.75 -17.03
N GLN A 440 11.03 -33.21 -18.27
CA GLN A 440 12.32 -33.05 -18.93
C GLN A 440 12.17 -32.15 -20.16
N VAL A 441 12.99 -31.11 -20.25
CA VAL A 441 13.08 -30.23 -21.42
C VAL A 441 14.54 -30.22 -21.90
N GLY A 442 14.76 -30.82 -23.07
CA GLY A 442 16.11 -31.05 -23.56
C GLY A 442 16.93 -31.94 -22.62
N ARG A 443 18.03 -31.40 -22.11
CA ARG A 443 18.93 -32.10 -21.18
C ARG A 443 18.58 -31.85 -19.71
N VAL A 444 17.60 -31.01 -19.41
CA VAL A 444 17.27 -30.63 -18.04
C VAL A 444 16.05 -31.40 -17.56
N LEU A 445 16.24 -32.22 -16.54
CA LEU A 445 15.15 -32.87 -15.81
C LEU A 445 14.84 -32.01 -14.58
N THR A 446 13.60 -31.56 -14.47
CA THR A 446 13.13 -30.72 -13.34
C THR A 446 12.05 -31.47 -12.59
N VAL A 447 12.17 -31.51 -11.26
CA VAL A 447 11.12 -31.94 -10.34
C VAL A 447 10.60 -30.70 -9.65
N SER A 448 9.31 -30.42 -9.81
CA SER A 448 8.70 -29.20 -9.24
C SER A 448 7.26 -29.42 -8.81
N GLY A 449 6.77 -28.58 -7.92
CA GLY A 449 5.40 -28.57 -7.46
C GLY A 449 5.26 -28.17 -5.99
N ILE A 450 4.06 -28.32 -5.48
CA ILE A 450 3.75 -28.04 -4.09
C ILE A 450 3.19 -29.31 -3.49
N THR A 451 3.85 -29.84 -2.47
CA THR A 451 3.35 -31.00 -1.71
C THR A 451 2.84 -30.57 -0.34
N SER A 452 1.70 -31.14 0.07
CA SER A 452 1.23 -31.02 1.44
C SER A 452 2.14 -31.84 2.36
N SER A 453 2.44 -31.32 3.54
CA SER A 453 3.43 -31.84 4.49
C SER A 453 3.61 -33.36 4.47
N PHE A 454 4.78 -33.78 4.04
CA PHE A 454 5.22 -35.17 4.11
C PHE A 454 6.39 -35.24 5.08
N ALA A 455 6.12 -35.65 6.29
CA ALA A 455 7.17 -36.02 7.24
C ALA A 455 7.56 -37.47 6.98
N GLY A 456 8.64 -37.69 6.21
CA GLY A 456 9.15 -39.02 5.96
C GLY A 456 9.92 -39.16 4.65
N SER A 457 10.50 -40.35 4.47
CA SER A 457 11.16 -40.73 3.23
C SER A 457 10.21 -41.56 2.37
N GLN A 458 10.04 -41.20 1.10
CA GLN A 458 9.24 -41.94 0.13
C GLN A 458 10.14 -42.54 -0.93
N PRO A 459 10.02 -43.85 -1.22
CA PRO A 459 10.76 -44.45 -2.30
C PRO A 459 10.28 -43.92 -3.65
N ILE A 460 11.22 -43.51 -4.48
CA ILE A 460 11.00 -43.09 -5.87
C ILE A 460 11.78 -44.00 -6.79
N VAL A 461 11.26 -44.22 -8.00
CA VAL A 461 11.96 -44.97 -9.03
C VAL A 461 12.33 -44.01 -10.16
N VAL A 462 13.62 -43.89 -10.43
CA VAL A 462 14.14 -43.10 -11.54
C VAL A 462 14.53 -44.07 -12.67
N ILE A 463 13.87 -43.94 -13.81
CA ILE A 463 14.16 -44.72 -15.01
C ILE A 463 14.92 -43.84 -15.99
N ILE A 464 16.15 -44.22 -16.29
CA ILE A 464 17.02 -43.53 -17.23
C ILE A 464 17.13 -44.36 -18.51
N ARG A 465 16.92 -43.74 -19.68
CA ARG A 465 17.09 -44.37 -21.00
C ARG A 465 18.14 -43.64 -21.79
N ASP A 466 19.10 -44.37 -22.34
CA ASP A 466 20.07 -43.85 -23.26
C ASP A 466 19.57 -43.92 -24.73
N THR A 467 20.34 -43.34 -25.63
CA THR A 467 20.03 -43.32 -27.09
C THR A 467 20.09 -44.72 -27.74
N ARG A 468 20.64 -45.70 -27.06
CA ARG A 468 20.79 -47.09 -27.54
C ARG A 468 19.67 -48.00 -27.00
N GLY A 469 18.74 -47.42 -26.20
CA GLY A 469 17.65 -48.15 -25.61
C GLY A 469 17.98 -48.92 -24.31
N ALA A 470 19.23 -48.71 -23.79
CA ALA A 470 19.52 -49.24 -22.48
C ALA A 470 18.73 -48.58 -21.39
N VAL A 471 18.16 -49.35 -20.49
CA VAL A 471 17.28 -48.85 -19.39
C VAL A 471 18.01 -49.13 -18.09
N PHE A 472 18.23 -48.06 -17.33
CA PHE A 472 18.77 -48.13 -15.97
C PHE A 472 17.67 -47.73 -14.99
N THR A 473 17.41 -48.52 -14.00
CA THR A 473 16.45 -48.23 -12.93
C THR A 473 17.23 -47.95 -11.64
N LEU A 474 16.97 -46.81 -11.06
CA LEU A 474 17.59 -46.41 -9.79
C LEU A 474 16.47 -46.27 -8.76
N ASP A 475 16.55 -47.10 -7.73
CA ASP A 475 15.70 -46.95 -6.55
C ASP A 475 16.35 -45.87 -5.66
N LYS A 476 15.63 -44.80 -5.42
CA LYS A 476 16.06 -43.67 -4.58
C LYS A 476 15.03 -43.41 -3.49
N VAL A 477 15.46 -42.84 -2.43
CA VAL A 477 14.58 -42.38 -1.36
C VAL A 477 14.48 -40.87 -1.45
N PHE A 478 13.27 -40.38 -1.68
CA PHE A 478 12.97 -38.96 -1.66
C PHE A 478 12.66 -38.58 -0.22
N THR A 479 13.45 -37.67 0.33
CA THR A 479 13.28 -37.18 1.69
C THR A 479 12.98 -35.69 1.64
N VAL A 480 11.79 -35.32 2.13
CA VAL A 480 11.45 -33.91 2.37
C VAL A 480 11.75 -33.64 3.84
N ASN A 481 12.82 -32.91 4.10
CA ASN A 481 13.11 -32.46 5.46
C ASN A 481 12.19 -31.27 5.81
N ASP A 482 11.57 -31.33 6.96
CA ASP A 482 10.81 -30.21 7.52
C ASP A 482 11.69 -28.95 7.54
N PHE A 483 11.34 -27.93 6.74
CA PHE A 483 11.82 -26.55 6.78
C PHE A 483 13.23 -26.20 6.21
N ASP A 484 13.98 -27.11 5.67
CA ASP A 484 15.22 -26.76 4.95
C ASP A 484 15.08 -27.08 3.45
N ILE A 485 15.11 -26.06 2.61
CA ILE A 485 15.23 -26.23 1.16
C ILE A 485 16.72 -26.28 0.85
N GLU A 486 17.28 -27.48 0.65
CA GLU A 486 18.63 -27.63 0.14
C GLU A 486 18.59 -27.70 -1.40
N ILE A 487 19.14 -26.69 -2.05
CA ILE A 487 19.40 -26.75 -3.48
C ILE A 487 20.82 -27.29 -3.65
N GLY A 488 20.92 -28.59 -3.85
CA GLY A 488 22.17 -29.27 -4.20
C GLY A 488 22.37 -29.22 -5.71
N VAL A 489 23.47 -28.66 -6.17
CA VAL A 489 23.96 -28.88 -7.53
C VAL A 489 24.97 -30.02 -7.44
N LEU A 490 24.64 -31.15 -8.03
CA LEU A 490 25.59 -32.27 -8.25
C LEU A 490 26.58 -31.91 -9.33
#